data_e6a42fea6530bf17cc83c2c1a56ce1a7
#
_entry.id   e6a42fea6530bf17cc83c2c1a56ce1a7
#
_cell.length_a   1.000
_cell.length_b   1.000
_cell.length_c   1.000
_cell.angle_alpha   90.00
_cell.angle_beta   90.00
_cell.angle_gamma   90.00
#
_symmetry.space_group_name_H-M   'P 1'
#
loop_
_entity.id
_entity.type
_entity.pdbx_description
1 polymer ?
#
loop_
_entity_poly.entity_id
_entity_poly.type
_entity_poly.pdbx_seq_one_letter_code
_entity_poly.pdbx_strand_id
1 'polypeptide(L)'
;LLGSLLPIEAQTIRQIEVSFPILKGKMKLQGVVSQVAEAPQQSPILVLVTPPQASNRDYWGLFKALSDSLNRKGYTTFRYDNRSYSDTLLGGQPQEGRYTMHDAADDLHDALAFLKTDERFASHPVGVIGHSEGGSVAIIEASRNTEVKQLLLLATMGVKGEQVYYEQIMSRLTPFLKWHSYSEINLLRYSIYRKAHIIASEPRDKQAIKELQKEMAKIYRRNTGFLNSFSGG
;
A
#
# COMPACT_ATOMS: atom_id res chain seq x y z
N LEU A 1 -22.74 -7.11 -46.23
CA LEU A 1 -22.97 -6.20 -45.11
C LEU A 1 -21.61 -5.90 -44.48
N LEU A 2 -20.93 -4.87 -44.96
CA LEU A 2 -19.76 -4.28 -44.33
C LEU A 2 -20.27 -3.45 -43.14
N GLY A 3 -20.19 -4.03 -41.91
CA GLY A 3 -20.39 -3.27 -40.71
C GLY A 3 -19.31 -2.19 -40.60
N SER A 4 -19.73 -0.93 -40.66
CA SER A 4 -18.86 0.22 -40.41
C SER A 4 -18.27 0.06 -38.99
N LEU A 5 -17.01 -0.28 -38.90
CA LEU A 5 -16.22 -0.10 -37.69
C LEU A 5 -16.16 1.42 -37.46
N LEU A 6 -17.03 1.93 -36.60
CA LEU A 6 -16.88 3.29 -36.08
C LEU A 6 -15.50 3.38 -35.40
N PRO A 7 -14.72 4.42 -35.65
CA PRO A 7 -13.46 4.62 -34.96
C PRO A 7 -13.74 4.68 -33.48
N ILE A 8 -13.02 3.86 -32.71
CA ILE A 8 -12.98 3.99 -31.24
C ILE A 8 -12.32 5.35 -30.99
N GLU A 9 -13.12 6.39 -30.79
CA GLU A 9 -12.57 7.67 -30.33
C GLU A 9 -11.79 7.44 -29.07
N ALA A 10 -10.52 7.83 -29.08
CA ALA A 10 -9.66 7.75 -27.92
C ALA A 10 -10.25 8.64 -26.82
N GLN A 11 -10.90 8.03 -25.82
CA GLN A 11 -11.49 8.76 -24.71
C GLN A 11 -10.41 9.58 -24.01
N THR A 12 -10.56 10.89 -23.99
CA THR A 12 -9.63 11.79 -23.30
C THR A 12 -9.81 11.65 -21.79
N ILE A 13 -8.73 11.24 -21.10
CA ILE A 13 -8.72 11.19 -19.64
C ILE A 13 -8.28 12.56 -19.12
N ARG A 14 -9.18 13.21 -18.38
CA ARG A 14 -8.90 14.45 -17.65
C ARG A 14 -8.29 14.10 -16.30
N GLN A 15 -7.22 14.82 -15.92
CA GLN A 15 -6.57 14.71 -14.62
C GLN A 15 -6.72 16.04 -13.86
N ILE A 16 -7.07 15.95 -12.59
CA ILE A 16 -7.24 17.08 -11.68
C ILE A 16 -6.26 16.86 -10.53
N GLU A 17 -5.18 17.64 -10.51
CA GLU A 17 -4.26 17.66 -9.39
C GLU A 17 -4.94 18.25 -8.16
N VAL A 18 -4.76 17.60 -7.02
CA VAL A 18 -5.35 18.01 -5.75
C VAL A 18 -4.32 17.91 -4.64
N SER A 19 -4.56 18.68 -3.58
CA SER A 19 -3.78 18.63 -2.35
C SER A 19 -4.74 18.65 -1.17
N PHE A 20 -4.57 17.77 -0.22
CA PHE A 20 -5.46 17.66 0.94
C PHE A 20 -4.66 17.56 2.25
N PRO A 21 -5.20 18.12 3.35
CA PRO A 21 -4.52 18.12 4.64
C PRO A 21 -4.64 16.74 5.32
N ILE A 22 -3.58 16.34 6.01
CA ILE A 22 -3.55 15.22 6.94
C ILE A 22 -3.00 15.68 8.29
N LEU A 23 -3.09 14.82 9.30
CA LEU A 23 -2.56 15.13 10.65
C LEU A 23 -3.10 16.45 11.22
N LYS A 24 -4.40 16.70 11.06
CA LYS A 24 -5.06 17.97 11.49
C LYS A 24 -4.42 19.21 10.83
N GLY A 25 -4.05 19.09 9.56
CA GLY A 25 -3.49 20.19 8.78
C GLY A 25 -1.99 20.40 8.92
N LYS A 26 -1.28 19.58 9.69
CA LYS A 26 0.19 19.68 9.86
C LYS A 26 0.99 19.26 8.63
N MET A 27 0.38 18.48 7.75
CA MET A 27 0.98 18.00 6.51
C MET A 27 -0.06 18.00 5.39
N LYS A 28 0.39 18.09 4.14
CA LYS A 28 -0.48 17.92 2.97
C LYS A 28 0.03 16.80 2.09
N LEU A 29 -0.87 15.99 1.59
CA LEU A 29 -0.58 15.00 0.57
C LEU A 29 -1.02 15.50 -0.80
N GLN A 30 -0.25 15.13 -1.82
CA GLN A 30 -0.57 15.40 -3.22
C GLN A 30 -1.32 14.22 -3.81
N GLY A 31 -2.31 14.48 -4.64
CA GLY A 31 -3.09 13.46 -5.30
C GLY A 31 -3.56 13.89 -6.68
N VAL A 32 -4.15 12.95 -7.41
CA VAL A 32 -4.75 13.19 -8.71
C VAL A 32 -6.09 12.46 -8.80
N VAL A 33 -7.13 13.20 -9.14
CA VAL A 33 -8.42 12.64 -9.55
C VAL A 33 -8.43 12.54 -11.05
N SER A 34 -8.72 11.36 -11.60
CA SER A 34 -8.72 11.09 -13.03
C SER A 34 -10.07 10.54 -13.46
N GLN A 35 -10.59 11.01 -14.59
CA GLN A 35 -11.84 10.55 -15.19
C GLN A 35 -11.85 10.79 -16.71
N VAL A 36 -12.68 10.07 -17.44
CA VAL A 36 -12.93 10.46 -18.84
C VAL A 36 -13.68 11.79 -18.89
N ALA A 37 -13.42 12.60 -19.93
CA ALA A 37 -14.01 13.94 -20.05
C ALA A 37 -15.55 13.93 -19.97
N GLU A 38 -16.17 12.87 -20.45
CA GLU A 38 -17.62 12.66 -20.50
C GLU A 38 -18.11 11.66 -19.43
N ALA A 39 -17.40 11.54 -18.29
CA ALA A 39 -17.83 10.66 -17.21
C ALA A 39 -19.23 11.03 -16.69
N PRO A 40 -20.07 10.04 -16.35
CA PRO A 40 -21.35 10.31 -15.73
C PRO A 40 -21.18 11.19 -14.48
N GLN A 41 -22.09 12.13 -14.28
CA GLN A 41 -22.01 13.15 -13.23
C GLN A 41 -21.95 12.57 -11.79
N GLN A 42 -22.31 11.30 -11.60
CA GLN A 42 -22.24 10.58 -10.32
C GLN A 42 -21.46 9.26 -10.44
N SER A 43 -20.46 9.24 -11.34
CA SER A 43 -19.57 8.09 -11.44
C SER A 43 -18.88 7.82 -10.10
N PRO A 44 -18.85 6.57 -9.59
CA PRO A 44 -18.15 6.26 -8.35
C PRO A 44 -16.68 6.67 -8.41
N ILE A 45 -16.17 7.25 -7.33
CA ILE A 45 -14.74 7.50 -7.17
C ILE A 45 -14.10 6.30 -6.50
N LEU A 46 -13.15 5.69 -7.18
CA LEU A 46 -12.35 4.58 -6.66
C LEU A 46 -11.01 5.10 -6.15
N VAL A 47 -10.82 5.08 -4.84
CA VAL A 47 -9.58 5.51 -4.18
C VAL A 47 -8.59 4.36 -4.16
N LEU A 48 -7.41 4.55 -4.75
CA LEU A 48 -6.37 3.53 -4.83
C LEU A 48 -5.36 3.73 -3.70
N VAL A 49 -5.20 2.70 -2.86
CA VAL A 49 -4.40 2.75 -1.63
C VAL A 49 -3.15 1.89 -1.78
N THR A 50 -1.98 2.55 -1.75
CA THR A 50 -0.66 1.91 -1.77
C THR A 50 -0.32 1.31 -0.40
N PRO A 51 0.61 0.35 -0.32
CA PRO A 51 1.26 0.00 0.94
C PRO A 51 1.88 1.22 1.63
N PRO A 52 2.01 1.22 2.97
CA PRO A 52 2.53 2.37 3.73
C PRO A 52 4.04 2.63 3.56
N GLN A 53 4.71 1.89 2.69
CA GLN A 53 6.09 2.15 2.26
C GLN A 53 6.17 3.43 1.44
N ALA A 54 7.37 4.01 1.26
CA ALA A 54 7.58 5.20 0.46
C ALA A 54 7.19 4.98 -1.01
N SER A 55 5.92 5.21 -1.32
CA SER A 55 5.34 5.00 -2.65
C SER A 55 4.60 6.25 -3.11
N ASN A 56 4.90 6.67 -4.34
CA ASN A 56 4.12 7.71 -4.98
C ASN A 56 2.76 7.16 -5.46
N ARG A 57 1.89 8.07 -5.86
CA ARG A 57 0.52 7.79 -6.34
C ARG A 57 0.44 6.83 -7.53
N ASP A 58 1.51 6.69 -8.31
CA ASP A 58 1.55 5.82 -9.49
C ASP A 58 1.97 4.39 -9.17
N TYR A 59 2.59 4.16 -8.00
CA TYR A 59 3.01 2.85 -7.50
C TYR A 59 3.69 2.00 -8.59
N TRP A 60 4.87 2.45 -9.01
CA TRP A 60 5.65 1.87 -10.12
C TRP A 60 4.88 1.73 -11.45
N GLY A 61 3.90 2.59 -11.68
CA GLY A 61 3.05 2.57 -12.87
C GLY A 61 1.83 1.65 -12.78
N LEU A 62 1.75 0.76 -11.78
CA LEU A 62 0.63 -0.16 -11.60
C LEU A 62 -0.68 0.59 -11.38
N PHE A 63 -0.70 1.55 -10.44
CA PHE A 63 -1.91 2.29 -10.15
C PHE A 63 -2.26 3.30 -11.24
N LYS A 64 -1.27 3.82 -11.96
CA LYS A 64 -1.54 4.62 -13.15
C LYS A 64 -2.24 3.78 -14.22
N ALA A 65 -1.73 2.60 -14.55
CA ALA A 65 -2.33 1.72 -15.55
C ALA A 65 -3.73 1.24 -15.15
N LEU A 66 -3.92 0.89 -13.87
CA LEU A 66 -5.23 0.51 -13.33
C LEU A 66 -6.22 1.67 -13.40
N SER A 67 -5.80 2.88 -12.99
CA SER A 67 -6.59 4.10 -13.09
C SER A 67 -7.04 4.37 -14.54
N ASP A 68 -6.10 4.34 -15.49
CA ASP A 68 -6.39 4.57 -16.89
C ASP A 68 -7.41 3.54 -17.44
N SER A 69 -7.29 2.28 -17.01
CA SER A 69 -8.21 1.21 -17.41
C SER A 69 -9.60 1.39 -16.82
N LEU A 70 -9.70 1.78 -15.55
CA LEU A 70 -10.97 2.07 -14.86
C LEU A 70 -11.64 3.31 -15.44
N ASN A 71 -10.87 4.36 -15.73
CA ASN A 71 -11.40 5.58 -16.33
C ASN A 71 -12.05 5.28 -17.68
N ARG A 72 -11.43 4.46 -18.55
CA ARG A 72 -12.03 4.05 -19.84
C ARG A 72 -13.32 3.24 -19.68
N LYS A 73 -13.58 2.70 -18.49
CA LYS A 73 -14.83 2.02 -18.11
C LYS A 73 -15.86 2.96 -17.46
N GLY A 74 -15.56 4.25 -17.39
CA GLY A 74 -16.45 5.28 -16.86
C GLY A 74 -16.33 5.50 -15.35
N TYR A 75 -15.38 4.85 -14.66
CA TYR A 75 -15.12 5.13 -13.26
C TYR A 75 -14.22 6.36 -13.11
N THR A 76 -14.44 7.12 -12.06
CA THR A 76 -13.49 8.13 -11.59
C THR A 76 -12.52 7.48 -10.63
N THR A 77 -11.23 7.83 -10.68
CA THR A 77 -10.22 7.28 -9.78
C THR A 77 -9.51 8.40 -9.02
N PHE A 78 -9.14 8.11 -7.77
CA PHE A 78 -8.33 8.99 -6.97
C PHE A 78 -7.08 8.25 -6.48
N ARG A 79 -5.90 8.81 -6.75
CA ARG A 79 -4.58 8.30 -6.35
C ARG A 79 -3.84 9.41 -5.62
N TYR A 80 -3.16 9.08 -4.52
CA TYR A 80 -2.40 10.06 -3.75
C TYR A 80 -1.05 9.51 -3.31
N ASP A 81 -0.08 10.40 -3.13
CA ASP A 81 1.22 10.08 -2.59
C ASP A 81 1.07 9.73 -1.11
N ASN A 82 1.61 8.60 -0.68
CA ASN A 82 1.52 8.29 0.74
C ASN A 82 2.46 9.16 1.59
N ARG A 83 2.20 9.20 2.90
CA ARG A 83 2.94 10.02 3.87
C ARG A 83 4.45 9.75 3.83
N SER A 84 4.85 8.48 3.75
CA SER A 84 6.28 8.11 3.72
C SER A 84 7.00 8.67 2.50
N TYR A 85 6.36 8.67 1.34
CA TYR A 85 6.90 9.26 0.12
C TYR A 85 6.96 10.80 0.22
N SER A 86 5.91 11.42 0.71
CA SER A 86 5.84 12.87 0.88
C SER A 86 6.91 13.38 1.85
N ASP A 87 7.24 12.63 2.91
CA ASP A 87 8.37 12.93 3.79
C ASP A 87 9.71 12.94 3.05
N THR A 88 9.94 12.03 2.09
CA THR A 88 11.19 12.01 1.31
C THR A 88 11.34 13.25 0.42
N LEU A 89 10.23 13.76 -0.13
CA LEU A 89 10.22 14.99 -0.93
C LEU A 89 10.57 16.24 -0.10
N LEU A 90 10.31 16.19 1.22
CA LEU A 90 10.65 17.25 2.16
C LEU A 90 12.07 17.09 2.75
N GLY A 91 12.89 16.21 2.19
CA GLY A 91 14.27 15.95 2.65
C GLY A 91 14.36 14.97 3.82
N GLY A 92 13.27 14.33 4.20
CA GLY A 92 13.27 13.21 5.16
C GLY A 92 13.90 11.97 4.54
N GLN A 93 14.56 11.14 5.35
CA GLN A 93 15.02 9.83 4.91
C GLN A 93 13.85 8.84 4.98
N PRO A 94 13.67 7.95 3.98
CA PRO A 94 12.73 6.85 4.09
C PRO A 94 13.08 6.01 5.31
N GLN A 95 12.20 5.97 6.30
CA GLN A 95 12.40 5.15 7.49
C GLN A 95 11.36 4.03 7.47
N GLU A 96 11.80 2.82 7.15
CA GLU A 96 10.95 1.64 7.31
C GLU A 96 10.44 1.56 8.75
N GLY A 97 9.13 1.31 8.89
CA GLY A 97 8.48 1.19 10.20
C GLY A 97 8.21 2.51 10.93
N ARG A 98 8.47 3.67 10.31
CA ARG A 98 8.12 4.96 10.91
C ARG A 98 6.61 5.15 11.00
N TYR A 99 5.89 4.70 9.99
CA TYR A 99 4.44 4.78 9.89
C TYR A 99 3.82 3.40 9.90
N THR A 100 2.77 3.23 10.68
CA THR A 100 2.00 2.00 10.79
C THR A 100 0.87 1.94 9.75
N MET A 101 0.25 0.77 9.59
CA MET A 101 -0.97 0.64 8.80
C MET A 101 -2.12 1.51 9.35
N HIS A 102 -2.16 1.74 10.67
CA HIS A 102 -3.14 2.66 11.28
C HIS A 102 -2.88 4.11 10.90
N ASP A 103 -1.60 4.54 10.88
CA ASP A 103 -1.25 5.89 10.39
C ASP A 103 -1.67 6.09 8.93
N ALA A 104 -1.47 5.06 8.08
CA ALA A 104 -1.92 5.10 6.69
C ALA A 104 -3.45 5.04 6.55
N ALA A 105 -4.15 4.35 7.45
CA ALA A 105 -5.61 4.35 7.49
C ALA A 105 -6.16 5.72 7.93
N ASP A 106 -5.47 6.44 8.81
CA ASP A 106 -5.83 7.82 9.16
C ASP A 106 -5.62 8.75 7.96
N ASP A 107 -4.57 8.57 7.16
CA ASP A 107 -4.40 9.32 5.90
C ASP A 107 -5.50 9.03 4.88
N LEU A 108 -5.90 7.75 4.77
CA LEU A 108 -7.04 7.38 3.93
C LEU A 108 -8.34 8.02 4.44
N HIS A 109 -8.55 8.08 5.76
CA HIS A 109 -9.69 8.79 6.36
C HIS A 109 -9.72 10.25 5.92
N ASP A 110 -8.58 10.95 6.05
CA ASP A 110 -8.46 12.35 5.63
C ASP A 110 -8.67 12.52 4.11
N ALA A 111 -8.20 11.57 3.29
CA ALA A 111 -8.44 11.55 1.84
C ALA A 111 -9.93 11.40 1.49
N LEU A 112 -10.64 10.52 2.20
CA LEU A 112 -12.09 10.33 2.04
C LEU A 112 -12.88 11.57 2.51
N ALA A 113 -12.47 12.18 3.62
CA ALA A 113 -13.06 13.41 4.12
C ALA A 113 -12.87 14.57 3.12
N PHE A 114 -11.67 14.67 2.51
CA PHE A 114 -11.42 15.62 1.44
C PHE A 114 -12.41 15.45 0.28
N LEU A 115 -12.60 14.23 -0.24
CA LEU A 115 -13.55 13.97 -1.32
C LEU A 115 -14.99 14.38 -0.96
N LYS A 116 -15.38 14.26 0.31
CA LYS A 116 -16.73 14.62 0.78
C LYS A 116 -16.91 16.11 1.00
N THR A 117 -15.84 16.86 1.22
CA THR A 117 -15.90 18.31 1.46
C THR A 117 -15.63 19.15 0.22
N ASP A 118 -15.01 18.58 -0.80
CA ASP A 118 -14.75 19.26 -2.07
C ASP A 118 -16.01 19.19 -2.97
N GLU A 119 -16.57 20.34 -3.31
CA GLU A 119 -17.83 20.45 -4.09
C GLU A 119 -17.80 19.68 -5.41
N ARG A 120 -16.59 19.52 -5.99
CA ARG A 120 -16.40 18.76 -7.24
C ARG A 120 -16.64 17.26 -7.09
N PHE A 121 -16.51 16.73 -5.88
CA PHE A 121 -16.48 15.28 -5.63
C PHE A 121 -17.53 14.83 -4.58
N ALA A 122 -18.08 15.74 -3.80
CA ALA A 122 -18.92 15.45 -2.62
C ALA A 122 -20.14 14.57 -2.92
N SER A 123 -20.72 14.66 -4.12
CA SER A 123 -21.90 13.89 -4.53
C SER A 123 -21.58 12.47 -5.03
N HIS A 124 -20.31 12.16 -5.24
CA HIS A 124 -19.91 10.87 -5.80
C HIS A 124 -19.91 9.76 -4.72
N PRO A 125 -20.45 8.57 -5.01
CA PRO A 125 -20.22 7.40 -4.17
C PRO A 125 -18.73 7.05 -4.16
N VAL A 126 -18.22 6.53 -3.03
CA VAL A 126 -16.80 6.22 -2.88
C VAL A 126 -16.60 4.73 -2.66
N GLY A 127 -15.68 4.15 -3.44
CA GLY A 127 -15.12 2.83 -3.24
C GLY A 127 -13.61 2.91 -2.98
N VAL A 128 -13.04 1.88 -2.37
CA VAL A 128 -11.60 1.81 -2.07
C VAL A 128 -11.01 0.56 -2.69
N ILE A 129 -9.87 0.71 -3.36
CA ILE A 129 -9.07 -0.39 -3.91
C ILE A 129 -7.73 -0.40 -3.19
N GLY A 130 -7.47 -1.44 -2.39
CA GLY A 130 -6.21 -1.62 -1.67
C GLY A 130 -5.36 -2.74 -2.26
N HIS A 131 -4.08 -2.49 -2.49
CA HIS A 131 -3.14 -3.50 -2.97
C HIS A 131 -2.16 -3.92 -1.87
N SER A 132 -1.97 -5.24 -1.69
CA SER A 132 -1.05 -5.80 -0.70
C SER A 132 -1.36 -5.26 0.71
N GLU A 133 -0.41 -4.67 1.44
CA GLU A 133 -0.62 -4.00 2.73
C GLU A 133 -1.59 -2.81 2.63
N GLY A 134 -1.71 -2.15 1.46
CA GLY A 134 -2.72 -1.12 1.21
C GLY A 134 -4.15 -1.65 1.32
N GLY A 135 -4.35 -2.94 1.06
CA GLY A 135 -5.63 -3.61 1.33
C GLY A 135 -5.92 -3.74 2.82
N SER A 136 -4.92 -4.01 3.66
CA SER A 136 -5.09 -4.01 5.12
C SER A 136 -5.41 -2.61 5.65
N VAL A 137 -4.76 -1.58 5.11
CA VAL A 137 -5.10 -0.16 5.37
C VAL A 137 -6.55 0.13 5.02
N ALA A 138 -7.00 -0.32 3.85
CA ALA A 138 -8.38 -0.14 3.40
C ALA A 138 -9.41 -0.89 4.29
N ILE A 139 -9.08 -2.10 4.77
CA ILE A 139 -9.90 -2.85 5.74
C ILE A 139 -10.02 -2.08 7.07
N ILE A 140 -8.91 -1.57 7.61
CA ILE A 140 -8.91 -0.80 8.86
C ILE A 140 -9.82 0.41 8.70
N GLU A 141 -9.71 1.18 7.62
CA GLU A 141 -10.57 2.34 7.41
C GLU A 141 -12.04 1.93 7.21
N ALA A 142 -12.33 0.94 6.38
CA ALA A 142 -13.70 0.49 6.13
C ALA A 142 -14.39 -0.06 7.39
N SER A 143 -13.62 -0.59 8.35
CA SER A 143 -14.19 -1.08 9.62
C SER A 143 -14.74 0.03 10.53
N ARG A 144 -14.33 1.27 10.31
CA ARG A 144 -14.69 2.45 11.13
C ARG A 144 -15.40 3.55 10.34
N ASN A 145 -15.41 3.46 9.01
CA ASN A 145 -15.98 4.49 8.14
C ASN A 145 -17.08 3.91 7.25
N THR A 146 -18.32 4.20 7.57
CA THR A 146 -19.50 3.72 6.85
C THR A 146 -19.69 4.35 5.47
N GLU A 147 -18.92 5.37 5.12
CA GLU A 147 -18.95 5.99 3.78
C GLU A 147 -18.25 5.12 2.72
N VAL A 148 -17.38 4.20 3.12
CA VAL A 148 -16.79 3.22 2.22
C VAL A 148 -17.85 2.18 1.84
N LYS A 149 -18.43 2.33 0.65
CA LYS A 149 -19.52 1.46 0.17
C LYS A 149 -19.01 0.23 -0.57
N GLN A 150 -17.82 0.30 -1.12
CA GLN A 150 -17.20 -0.80 -1.87
C GLN A 150 -15.74 -0.92 -1.48
N LEU A 151 -15.29 -2.16 -1.30
CA LEU A 151 -13.92 -2.49 -0.95
C LEU A 151 -13.42 -3.59 -1.90
N LEU A 152 -12.37 -3.28 -2.66
CA LEU A 152 -11.69 -4.23 -3.54
C LEU A 152 -10.29 -4.49 -2.99
N LEU A 153 -9.97 -5.74 -2.77
CA LEU A 153 -8.71 -6.18 -2.18
C LEU A 153 -7.88 -6.92 -3.23
N LEU A 154 -6.75 -6.34 -3.62
CA LEU A 154 -5.85 -6.90 -4.60
C LEU A 154 -4.60 -7.46 -3.91
N ALA A 155 -4.38 -8.78 -3.99
CA ALA A 155 -3.24 -9.44 -3.36
C ALA A 155 -3.04 -9.07 -1.87
N THR A 156 -4.14 -8.84 -1.16
CA THR A 156 -4.14 -8.45 0.26
C THR A 156 -3.99 -9.66 1.15
N MET A 157 -3.42 -9.44 2.32
CA MET A 157 -3.24 -10.47 3.34
C MET A 157 -4.60 -11.01 3.82
N GLY A 158 -4.81 -12.32 3.69
CA GLY A 158 -6.00 -13.03 4.18
C GLY A 158 -5.80 -13.71 5.54
N VAL A 159 -4.64 -13.51 6.17
CA VAL A 159 -4.25 -14.07 7.46
C VAL A 159 -3.63 -12.99 8.33
N LYS A 160 -3.38 -13.30 9.61
CA LYS A 160 -2.75 -12.36 10.53
C LYS A 160 -1.39 -11.87 10.01
N GLY A 161 -1.08 -10.59 10.20
CA GLY A 161 0.16 -9.97 9.74
C GLY A 161 1.43 -10.68 10.25
N GLU A 162 1.42 -11.20 11.48
CA GLU A 162 2.50 -12.01 12.04
C GLU A 162 2.79 -13.27 11.20
N GLN A 163 1.75 -13.93 10.70
CA GLN A 163 1.89 -15.12 9.84
C GLN A 163 2.45 -14.73 8.48
N VAL A 164 1.96 -13.67 7.87
CA VAL A 164 2.49 -13.17 6.59
C VAL A 164 3.97 -12.81 6.73
N TYR A 165 4.32 -12.07 7.78
CA TYR A 165 5.69 -11.67 8.04
C TYR A 165 6.62 -12.89 8.21
N TYR A 166 6.17 -13.88 8.99
CA TYR A 166 6.88 -15.15 9.17
C TYR A 166 7.10 -15.87 7.84
N GLU A 167 6.04 -16.03 7.03
CA GLU A 167 6.12 -16.73 5.74
C GLU A 167 7.04 -16.00 4.75
N GLN A 168 7.00 -14.68 4.71
CA GLN A 168 7.89 -13.89 3.87
C GLN A 168 9.36 -14.05 4.27
N ILE A 169 9.67 -14.04 5.57
CA ILE A 169 11.03 -14.27 6.05
C ILE A 169 11.46 -15.70 5.71
N MET A 170 10.63 -16.69 6.01
CA MET A 170 10.97 -18.09 5.76
C MET A 170 11.16 -18.39 4.28
N SER A 171 10.34 -17.85 3.39
CA SER A 171 10.49 -18.04 1.95
C SER A 171 11.84 -17.51 1.44
N ARG A 172 12.30 -16.38 1.98
CA ARG A 172 13.61 -15.79 1.65
C ARG A 172 14.78 -16.58 2.24
N LEU A 173 14.60 -17.20 3.40
CA LEU A 173 15.64 -17.97 4.09
C LEU A 173 15.78 -19.41 3.56
N THR A 174 14.69 -20.04 3.16
CA THR A 174 14.65 -21.45 2.78
C THR A 174 15.75 -21.86 1.78
N PRO A 175 16.07 -21.10 0.72
CA PRO A 175 17.14 -21.44 -0.19
C PRO A 175 18.53 -21.61 0.47
N PHE A 176 18.75 -20.92 1.60
CA PHE A 176 20.02 -20.91 2.34
C PHE A 176 20.08 -21.93 3.47
N LEU A 177 18.96 -22.61 3.77
CA LEU A 177 18.89 -23.59 4.87
C LEU A 177 19.29 -25.00 4.46
N LYS A 178 19.69 -25.23 3.23
CA LYS A 178 20.03 -26.54 2.67
C LYS A 178 21.08 -27.32 3.48
N TRP A 179 21.96 -26.62 4.15
CA TRP A 179 23.10 -27.18 4.88
C TRP A 179 22.91 -27.20 6.40
N HIS A 180 21.70 -26.88 6.89
CA HIS A 180 21.37 -26.87 8.31
C HIS A 180 20.63 -28.16 8.68
N SER A 181 20.87 -28.64 9.90
CA SER A 181 20.14 -29.77 10.45
C SER A 181 18.66 -29.41 10.67
N TYR A 182 17.80 -30.44 10.73
CA TYR A 182 16.37 -30.25 10.98
C TYR A 182 16.09 -29.52 12.30
N SER A 183 16.88 -29.80 13.35
CA SER A 183 16.77 -29.13 14.64
C SER A 183 17.13 -27.64 14.57
N GLU A 184 18.19 -27.26 13.85
CA GLU A 184 18.59 -25.87 13.65
C GLU A 184 17.52 -25.11 12.88
N ILE A 185 16.94 -25.72 11.83
CA ILE A 185 15.85 -25.12 11.06
C ILE A 185 14.62 -24.89 11.94
N ASN A 186 14.24 -25.82 12.79
CA ASN A 186 13.07 -25.68 13.66
C ASN A 186 13.29 -24.63 14.77
N LEU A 187 14.47 -24.56 15.35
CA LEU A 187 14.81 -23.51 16.32
C LEU A 187 14.75 -22.13 15.67
N LEU A 188 15.25 -22.03 14.43
CA LEU A 188 15.17 -20.80 13.66
C LEU A 188 13.73 -20.41 13.37
N ARG A 189 12.91 -21.34 12.86
CA ARG A 189 11.48 -21.12 12.60
C ARG A 189 10.76 -20.61 13.83
N TYR A 190 10.97 -21.25 14.97
CA TYR A 190 10.36 -20.84 16.23
C TYR A 190 10.80 -19.44 16.67
N SER A 191 12.10 -19.13 16.54
CA SER A 191 12.64 -17.81 16.89
C SER A 191 12.07 -16.71 16.01
N ILE A 192 12.00 -16.93 14.70
CA ILE A 192 11.43 -15.98 13.74
C ILE A 192 9.95 -15.76 14.03
N TYR A 193 9.19 -16.86 14.26
CA TYR A 193 7.76 -16.77 14.56
C TYR A 193 7.50 -15.95 15.84
N ARG A 194 8.22 -16.24 16.92
CA ARG A 194 8.11 -15.45 18.16
C ARG A 194 8.37 -13.97 17.96
N LYS A 195 9.41 -13.64 17.20
CA LYS A 195 9.76 -12.24 16.93
C LYS A 195 8.77 -11.56 16.01
N ALA A 196 8.28 -12.26 14.99
CA ALA A 196 7.20 -11.77 14.13
C ALA A 196 5.95 -11.46 14.96
N HIS A 197 5.60 -12.31 15.94
CA HIS A 197 4.49 -12.08 16.85
C HIS A 197 4.70 -10.82 17.71
N ILE A 198 5.88 -10.65 18.30
CA ILE A 198 6.22 -9.46 19.10
C ILE A 198 6.13 -8.18 18.24
N ILE A 199 6.70 -8.20 17.04
CA ILE A 199 6.67 -7.05 16.12
C ILE A 199 5.24 -6.70 15.70
N ALA A 200 4.39 -7.71 15.45
CA ALA A 200 2.99 -7.49 15.10
C ALA A 200 2.17 -6.96 16.28
N SER A 201 2.48 -7.40 17.51
CA SER A 201 1.78 -6.96 18.72
C SER A 201 2.24 -5.57 19.18
N GLU A 202 3.54 -5.28 19.00
CA GLU A 202 4.17 -4.03 19.40
C GLU A 202 5.08 -3.48 18.28
N PRO A 203 4.52 -2.96 17.20
CA PRO A 203 5.28 -2.56 15.99
C PRO A 203 6.30 -1.43 16.22
N ARG A 204 6.28 -0.80 17.39
CA ARG A 204 7.26 0.22 17.81
C ARG A 204 8.39 -0.35 18.69
N ASP A 205 8.39 -1.64 18.97
CA ASP A 205 9.46 -2.29 19.73
C ASP A 205 10.73 -2.41 18.88
N LYS A 206 11.54 -1.35 18.94
CA LYS A 206 12.83 -1.27 18.25
C LYS A 206 13.81 -2.36 18.71
N GLN A 207 13.67 -2.85 19.94
CA GLN A 207 14.54 -3.90 20.47
C GLN A 207 14.25 -5.25 19.83
N ALA A 208 12.96 -5.63 19.70
CA ALA A 208 12.55 -6.86 19.04
C ALA A 208 12.96 -6.88 17.57
N ILE A 209 12.79 -5.76 16.86
CA ILE A 209 13.22 -5.60 15.47
C ILE A 209 14.74 -5.79 15.35
N LYS A 210 15.53 -5.14 16.22
CA LYS A 210 16.98 -5.23 16.21
C LYS A 210 17.49 -6.66 16.52
N GLU A 211 16.81 -7.37 17.40
CA GLU A 211 17.14 -8.76 17.70
C GLU A 211 16.84 -9.68 16.52
N LEU A 212 15.70 -9.51 15.85
CA LEU A 212 15.37 -10.26 14.66
C LEU A 212 16.42 -10.02 13.56
N GLN A 213 16.81 -8.77 13.32
CA GLN A 213 17.86 -8.43 12.36
C GLN A 213 19.20 -9.10 12.68
N LYS A 214 19.60 -9.13 13.97
CA LYS A 214 20.82 -9.83 14.42
C LYS A 214 20.77 -11.33 14.17
N GLU A 215 19.63 -11.98 14.40
CA GLU A 215 19.50 -13.42 14.14
C GLU A 215 19.54 -13.73 12.63
N MET A 216 18.81 -12.96 11.85
CA MET A 216 18.89 -13.05 10.40
C MET A 216 20.34 -12.89 9.92
N ALA A 217 21.06 -11.88 10.40
CA ALA A 217 22.45 -11.65 10.05
C ALA A 217 23.39 -12.81 10.44
N LYS A 218 23.16 -13.52 11.54
CA LYS A 218 23.93 -14.72 11.89
C LYS A 218 23.76 -15.85 10.88
N ILE A 219 22.55 -16.04 10.38
CA ILE A 219 22.24 -17.07 9.38
C ILE A 219 22.88 -16.69 8.06
N TYR A 220 22.78 -15.42 7.65
CA TYR A 220 23.36 -14.91 6.42
C TYR A 220 24.89 -14.92 6.41
N ARG A 221 25.56 -14.60 7.54
CA ARG A 221 27.02 -14.64 7.64
C ARG A 221 27.62 -16.01 7.42
N ARG A 222 26.89 -17.07 7.69
CA ARG A 222 27.28 -18.45 7.38
C ARG A 222 27.13 -18.79 5.88
N ASN A 223 26.43 -17.94 5.09
CA ASN A 223 26.15 -18.12 3.67
C ASN A 223 26.54 -16.81 2.91
N THR A 224 27.83 -16.59 2.72
CA THR A 224 28.47 -15.32 2.33
C THR A 224 28.04 -14.64 1.03
N GLY A 225 27.10 -15.20 0.25
CA GLY A 225 26.64 -14.61 -1.02
C GLY A 225 25.43 -13.68 -0.94
N PHE A 226 24.76 -13.58 0.20
CA PHE A 226 23.44 -12.95 0.28
C PHE A 226 23.41 -11.55 0.95
N LEU A 227 24.46 -11.18 1.67
CA LEU A 227 24.52 -9.89 2.40
C LEU A 227 24.48 -8.65 1.51
N ASN A 228 24.91 -8.79 0.25
CA ASN A 228 24.95 -7.66 -0.70
C ASN A 228 23.60 -7.29 -1.30
N SER A 229 22.58 -8.13 -1.14
CA SER A 229 21.25 -7.85 -1.69
C SER A 229 20.28 -7.16 -0.72
N PHE A 230 20.66 -7.04 0.57
CA PHE A 230 19.85 -6.38 1.60
C PHE A 230 20.38 -5.01 2.06
N SER A 231 21.55 -4.61 1.60
CA SER A 231 22.13 -3.30 1.90
C SER A 231 21.81 -2.23 0.84
N GLY A 232 21.00 -2.54 -0.15
CA GLY A 232 20.66 -1.68 -1.29
C GLY A 232 19.17 -1.50 -1.52
N GLY A 233 18.36 -1.37 -0.44
CA GLY A 233 16.95 -1.02 -0.54
C GLY A 233 16.60 0.03 0.48
#